data_3837429c00bdaa093c2b68afd96b3fb1
#
_entry.id   3837429c00bdaa093c2b68afd96b3fb1
#
_cell.length_a   1.000
_cell.length_b   1.000
_cell.length_c   1.000
_cell.angle_alpha   90.00
_cell.angle_beta   90.00
_cell.angle_gamma   90.00
#
_symmetry.space_group_name_H-M   'P 1'
#
loop_
_entity.id
_entity.type
_entity.pdbx_description
1 polymer ?
#
loop_
_entity_poly.entity_id
_entity_poly.type
_entity_poly.pdbx_seq_one_letter_code
_entity_poly.pdbx_strand_id
1 'polypeptide(L)'
;KQSKLTLMSESLRNDGRIWVPKKLEDAKAIQAGTKQGSDIPEEDRDYYLERRYPAFGNLVPRDVASRAAKERCDKGFGVNNTGLAVFLDFSESIERLGLDVVLQRYGNLFDMYEEITDVNPGEVANEINGVKYYNPMMIYPAIHYTMGGIWVDYELMTSIKGLFAIGECNFSDHGANRLGASALMQGLADGYFVLPYTIQNYLADQALWGHLSTDLPEFEEAEKKVAAEMDRLLNIKGKRSVDSIHKELGHIMWEHVGMG
;
A
#
# COMPACT_ATOMS: atom_id res chain seq x y z
N LYS A 1 19.23 -4.40 -9.36
CA LYS A 1 18.25 -5.12 -8.55
C LYS A 1 16.87 -4.52 -8.84
N GLN A 2 15.88 -5.33 -9.18
CA GLN A 2 14.51 -4.86 -9.28
C GLN A 2 14.02 -4.58 -7.85
N SER A 3 13.55 -3.36 -7.61
CA SER A 3 12.89 -3.03 -6.35
C SER A 3 11.60 -3.85 -6.24
N LYS A 4 11.57 -4.84 -5.37
CA LYS A 4 10.33 -5.51 -5.02
C LYS A 4 9.62 -4.63 -3.99
N LEU A 5 8.48 -4.08 -4.34
CA LEU A 5 7.60 -3.45 -3.37
C LEU A 5 6.97 -4.58 -2.51
N THR A 6 7.18 -4.53 -1.22
CA THR A 6 6.58 -5.46 -0.27
C THR A 6 5.79 -4.68 0.76
N LEU A 7 4.55 -5.09 0.98
CA LEU A 7 3.72 -4.52 2.04
C LEU A 7 4.12 -5.15 3.37
N MET A 8 4.58 -4.30 4.28
CA MET A 8 4.90 -4.72 5.64
C MET A 8 3.65 -4.70 6.51
N SER A 9 3.54 -5.66 7.43
CA SER A 9 2.41 -5.75 8.35
C SER A 9 2.32 -4.51 9.23
N GLU A 10 1.10 -3.97 9.40
CA GLU A 10 0.82 -2.89 10.33
C GLU A 10 1.15 -3.24 11.79
N SER A 11 1.14 -4.52 12.14
CA SER A 11 1.47 -5.01 13.48
C SER A 11 2.88 -4.65 13.94
N LEU A 12 3.82 -4.37 13.03
CA LEU A 12 5.16 -3.89 13.36
C LEU A 12 5.13 -2.60 14.20
N ARG A 13 4.09 -1.77 14.07
CA ARG A 13 3.93 -0.55 14.85
C ARG A 13 3.55 -0.78 16.32
N ASN A 14 3.20 -2.01 16.71
CA ASN A 14 2.90 -2.33 18.11
C ASN A 14 4.14 -2.24 18.99
N ASP A 15 5.29 -2.65 18.46
CA ASP A 15 6.56 -2.66 19.18
C ASP A 15 7.63 -1.79 18.50
N GLY A 16 7.49 -1.48 17.22
CA GLY A 16 8.39 -0.57 16.50
C GLY A 16 7.98 0.89 16.64
N ARG A 17 8.95 1.79 16.78
CA ARG A 17 8.75 3.24 16.90
C ARG A 17 9.11 3.96 15.60
N ILE A 18 8.24 4.85 15.13
CA ILE A 18 8.43 5.58 13.88
C ILE A 18 9.06 6.96 14.16
N TRP A 19 10.13 7.25 13.45
CA TRP A 19 10.84 8.51 13.61
C TRP A 19 11.55 8.99 12.33
N VAL A 20 11.98 10.25 12.35
CA VAL A 20 12.89 10.86 11.38
C VAL A 20 13.97 11.65 12.15
N PRO A 21 15.13 12.01 11.56
CA PRO A 21 16.08 12.90 12.21
C PRO A 21 15.44 14.26 12.56
N LYS A 22 15.81 14.84 13.69
CA LYS A 22 15.39 16.21 14.07
C LYS A 22 16.07 17.27 13.21
N LYS A 23 17.28 17.00 12.74
CA LYS A 23 18.11 17.94 11.96
C LYS A 23 18.05 17.62 10.48
N LEU A 24 17.81 18.62 9.65
CA LEU A 24 17.84 18.44 8.17
C LEU A 24 19.19 17.99 7.64
N GLU A 25 20.27 18.37 8.31
CA GLU A 25 21.63 17.95 7.96
C GLU A 25 21.81 16.45 8.08
N ASP A 26 21.29 15.84 9.14
CA ASP A 26 21.30 14.40 9.35
C ASP A 26 20.46 13.67 8.29
N ALA A 27 19.27 14.18 8.00
CA ALA A 27 18.43 13.62 6.94
C ALA A 27 19.16 13.65 5.58
N LYS A 28 19.80 14.76 5.22
CA LYS A 28 20.59 14.88 3.99
C LYS A 28 21.82 13.96 3.98
N ALA A 29 22.49 13.79 5.11
CA ALA A 29 23.63 12.89 5.23
C ALA A 29 23.18 11.42 5.00
N ILE A 30 22.03 11.03 5.53
CA ILE A 30 21.44 9.71 5.30
C ILE A 30 21.02 9.55 3.82
N GLN A 31 20.40 10.56 3.22
CA GLN A 31 20.04 10.54 1.79
C GLN A 31 21.27 10.40 0.89
N ALA A 32 22.38 11.02 1.28
CA ALA A 32 23.66 10.91 0.57
C ALA A 32 24.42 9.60 0.85
N GLY A 33 23.94 8.75 1.77
CA GLY A 33 24.59 7.51 2.18
C GLY A 33 25.87 7.70 3.03
N THR A 34 26.09 8.90 3.58
CA THR A 34 27.26 9.21 4.43
C THR A 34 26.99 8.99 5.92
N LYS A 35 25.72 8.73 6.28
CA LYS A 35 25.26 8.45 7.65
C LYS A 35 24.17 7.39 7.62
N GLN A 36 24.07 6.59 8.68
CA GLN A 36 23.01 5.58 8.85
C GLN A 36 22.03 5.99 9.94
N GLY A 37 20.86 5.39 9.99
CA GLY A 37 19.87 5.65 11.05
C GLY A 37 20.39 5.30 12.44
N SER A 38 21.18 4.24 12.55
CA SER A 38 21.84 3.82 13.79
C SER A 38 22.90 4.81 14.34
N ASP A 39 23.37 5.76 13.50
CA ASP A 39 24.30 6.81 13.91
C ASP A 39 23.60 8.01 14.56
N ILE A 40 22.27 8.04 14.55
CA ILE A 40 21.48 9.12 15.16
C ILE A 40 21.14 8.76 16.60
N PRO A 41 21.66 9.49 17.59
CA PRO A 41 21.35 9.24 18.99
C PRO A 41 19.89 9.57 19.30
N GLU A 42 19.36 9.00 20.40
CA GLU A 42 17.94 9.09 20.78
C GLU A 42 17.45 10.55 20.87
N GLU A 43 18.25 11.43 21.42
CA GLU A 43 17.93 12.86 21.58
C GLU A 43 17.76 13.61 20.26
N ASP A 44 18.35 13.12 19.16
CA ASP A 44 18.26 13.70 17.81
C ASP A 44 17.21 13.02 16.92
N ARG A 45 16.37 12.13 17.48
CA ARG A 45 15.25 11.47 16.80
C ARG A 45 13.93 12.20 17.04
N ASP A 46 13.18 12.52 16.00
CA ASP A 46 11.81 13.05 16.09
C ASP A 46 10.80 11.92 15.96
N TYR A 47 10.28 11.45 17.08
CA TYR A 47 9.15 10.53 17.16
C TYR A 47 7.85 11.30 16.93
N TYR A 48 7.65 11.77 15.70
CA TYR A 48 6.63 12.76 15.34
C TYR A 48 5.20 12.28 15.58
N LEU A 49 4.91 10.98 15.52
CA LEU A 49 3.59 10.45 15.84
C LEU A 49 3.29 10.56 17.33
N GLU A 50 4.24 10.15 18.17
CA GLU A 50 4.12 10.23 19.62
C GLU A 50 3.99 11.70 20.09
N ARG A 51 4.78 12.59 19.51
CA ARG A 51 4.75 14.02 19.81
C ARG A 51 3.44 14.69 19.40
N ARG A 52 2.88 14.33 18.25
CA ARG A 52 1.64 14.94 17.70
C ARG A 52 0.37 14.33 18.27
N TYR A 53 0.41 13.05 18.56
CA TYR A 53 -0.74 12.24 18.97
C TYR A 53 -0.44 11.45 20.24
N PRO A 54 -0.17 12.12 21.38
CA PRO A 54 0.33 11.46 22.58
C PRO A 54 -0.61 10.38 23.15
N ALA A 55 -1.91 10.45 22.84
CA ALA A 55 -2.88 9.45 23.29
C ALA A 55 -2.75 8.10 22.55
N PHE A 56 -2.24 8.09 21.33
CA PHE A 56 -2.15 6.91 20.47
C PHE A 56 -0.72 6.57 20.05
N GLY A 57 0.16 7.55 20.00
CA GLY A 57 1.55 7.39 19.57
C GLY A 57 1.67 6.75 18.21
N ASN A 58 2.48 5.69 18.11
CA ASN A 58 2.63 4.91 16.89
C ASN A 58 1.36 4.15 16.46
N LEU A 59 0.37 4.00 17.34
CA LEU A 59 -0.87 3.27 17.09
C LEU A 59 -2.01 4.15 16.56
N VAL A 60 -1.71 5.39 16.15
CA VAL A 60 -2.70 6.20 15.40
C VAL A 60 -3.20 5.45 14.17
N PRO A 61 -4.44 5.72 13.69
CA PRO A 61 -4.95 5.14 12.46
C PRO A 61 -3.93 5.26 11.32
N ARG A 62 -3.83 4.22 10.50
CA ARG A 62 -2.79 4.11 9.46
C ARG A 62 -2.80 5.24 8.44
N ASP A 63 -3.97 5.80 8.12
CA ASP A 63 -4.10 6.97 7.25
C ASP A 63 -3.47 8.22 7.88
N VAL A 64 -3.66 8.42 9.19
CA VAL A 64 -3.01 9.49 9.96
C VAL A 64 -1.50 9.31 9.98
N ALA A 65 -1.02 8.08 10.25
CA ALA A 65 0.41 7.78 10.24
C ALA A 65 1.03 8.00 8.86
N SER A 66 0.34 7.58 7.79
CA SER A 66 0.83 7.73 6.40
C SER A 66 0.91 9.19 5.98
N ARG A 67 -0.13 10.00 6.27
CA ARG A 67 -0.09 11.45 5.99
C ARG A 67 0.99 12.17 6.78
N ALA A 68 1.18 11.80 8.05
CA ALA A 68 2.23 12.39 8.87
C ALA A 68 3.64 12.03 8.36
N ALA A 69 3.84 10.79 7.89
CA ALA A 69 5.08 10.35 7.28
C ALA A 69 5.36 11.12 5.97
N LYS A 70 4.36 11.22 5.08
CA LYS A 70 4.49 12.01 3.85
C LYS A 70 4.87 13.46 4.15
N GLU A 71 4.20 14.10 5.09
CA GLU A 71 4.51 15.47 5.50
C GLU A 71 5.97 15.62 5.97
N ARG A 72 6.54 14.64 6.69
CA ARG A 72 7.95 14.66 7.06
C ARG A 72 8.86 14.57 5.84
N CYS A 73 8.54 13.68 4.91
CA CYS A 73 9.29 13.55 3.66
C CYS A 73 9.23 14.84 2.83
N ASP A 74 8.05 15.43 2.65
CA ASP A 74 7.85 16.68 1.89
C ASP A 74 8.61 17.87 2.51
N LYS A 75 8.79 17.87 3.84
CA LYS A 75 9.60 18.86 4.56
C LYS A 75 11.11 18.59 4.52
N GLY A 76 11.54 17.56 3.80
CA GLY A 76 12.95 17.20 3.61
C GLY A 76 13.57 16.33 4.70
N PHE A 77 12.78 15.89 5.71
CA PHE A 77 13.25 15.00 6.78
C PHE A 77 13.19 13.51 6.41
N GLY A 78 12.69 13.19 5.21
CA GLY A 78 12.66 11.82 4.75
C GLY A 78 14.06 11.21 4.64
N VAL A 79 14.12 9.90 4.82
CA VAL A 79 15.35 9.12 4.76
C VAL A 79 15.40 8.30 3.46
N ASN A 80 16.42 7.51 3.25
CA ASN A 80 16.88 6.84 2.03
C ASN A 80 17.35 7.83 0.95
N ASN A 81 17.85 7.29 -0.18
CA ASN A 81 18.39 8.08 -1.28
C ASN A 81 17.35 8.92 -2.05
N THR A 82 16.07 8.65 -1.87
CA THR A 82 14.98 9.43 -2.48
C THR A 82 14.37 10.46 -1.53
N GLY A 83 14.67 10.38 -0.24
CA GLY A 83 14.03 11.22 0.79
C GLY A 83 12.56 10.88 1.04
N LEU A 84 12.07 9.73 0.55
CA LEU A 84 10.66 9.33 0.62
C LEU A 84 10.38 8.21 1.64
N ALA A 85 11.25 8.01 2.63
CA ALA A 85 11.04 7.02 3.68
C ALA A 85 11.13 7.64 5.07
N VAL A 86 10.63 6.92 6.06
CA VAL A 86 10.83 7.18 7.49
C VAL A 86 11.37 5.93 8.16
N PHE A 87 11.97 6.06 9.32
CA PHE A 87 12.46 4.91 10.08
C PHE A 87 11.37 4.27 10.92
N LEU A 88 11.40 2.95 10.99
CA LEU A 88 10.70 2.11 11.96
C LEU A 88 11.76 1.31 12.72
N ASP A 89 11.88 1.55 14.03
CA ASP A 89 12.99 1.12 14.87
C ASP A 89 12.51 0.23 16.01
N PHE A 90 13.18 -0.88 16.22
CA PHE A 90 12.87 -1.86 17.26
C PHE A 90 13.86 -1.82 18.44
N SER A 91 14.83 -0.91 18.47
CA SER A 91 15.87 -0.86 19.50
C SER A 91 15.29 -0.81 20.91
N GLU A 92 14.29 0.04 21.17
CA GLU A 92 13.64 0.14 22.49
C GLU A 92 12.90 -1.16 22.87
N SER A 93 12.16 -1.76 21.93
CA SER A 93 11.42 -2.97 22.22
C SER A 93 12.34 -4.19 22.40
N ILE A 94 13.46 -4.24 21.68
CA ILE A 94 14.47 -5.30 21.87
C ILE A 94 15.14 -5.14 23.25
N GLU A 95 15.46 -3.91 23.67
CA GLU A 95 15.99 -3.67 25.00
C GLU A 95 15.01 -4.07 26.11
N ARG A 96 13.74 -3.72 25.96
CA ARG A 96 12.68 -3.96 26.94
C ARG A 96 12.21 -5.41 27.02
N LEU A 97 12.06 -6.08 25.88
CA LEU A 97 11.46 -7.43 25.77
C LEU A 97 12.50 -8.55 25.56
N GLY A 98 13.67 -8.21 25.07
CA GLY A 98 14.66 -9.13 24.55
C GLY A 98 14.46 -9.46 23.07
N LEU A 99 15.57 -9.69 22.38
CA LEU A 99 15.59 -10.00 20.93
C LEU A 99 14.76 -11.23 20.59
N ASP A 100 14.86 -12.30 21.41
CA ASP A 100 14.13 -13.55 21.14
C ASP A 100 12.62 -13.35 21.09
N VAL A 101 12.06 -12.51 21.97
CA VAL A 101 10.63 -12.21 21.99
C VAL A 101 10.21 -11.39 20.76
N VAL A 102 11.04 -10.44 20.36
CA VAL A 102 10.79 -9.64 19.16
C VAL A 102 10.87 -10.52 17.91
N LEU A 103 11.86 -11.40 17.81
CA LEU A 103 11.98 -12.34 16.70
C LEU A 103 10.83 -13.36 16.67
N GLN A 104 10.34 -13.82 17.83
CA GLN A 104 9.16 -14.69 17.87
C GLN A 104 7.92 -13.99 17.26
N ARG A 105 7.79 -12.67 17.44
CA ARG A 105 6.66 -11.88 16.92
C ARG A 105 6.83 -11.47 15.46
N TYR A 106 8.03 -11.08 15.07
CA TYR A 106 8.30 -10.36 13.81
C TYR A 106 9.42 -10.96 12.97
N GLY A 107 10.05 -12.08 13.38
CA GLY A 107 11.21 -12.64 12.70
C GLY A 107 10.99 -12.85 11.20
N ASN A 108 9.86 -13.44 10.80
CA ASN A 108 9.53 -13.62 9.39
C ASN A 108 9.49 -12.30 8.58
N LEU A 109 9.13 -11.18 9.24
CA LEU A 109 9.10 -9.86 8.60
C LEU A 109 10.50 -9.25 8.55
N PHE A 110 11.33 -9.52 9.54
CA PHE A 110 12.75 -9.14 9.54
C PHE A 110 13.51 -9.87 8.44
N ASP A 111 13.33 -11.21 8.35
CA ASP A 111 13.92 -12.02 7.29
C ASP A 111 13.53 -11.53 5.90
N MET A 112 12.23 -11.25 5.70
CA MET A 112 11.74 -10.70 4.44
C MET A 112 12.33 -9.32 4.12
N TYR A 113 12.49 -8.46 5.13
CA TYR A 113 13.11 -7.15 4.96
C TYR A 113 14.59 -7.28 4.59
N GLU A 114 15.31 -8.18 5.26
CA GLU A 114 16.72 -8.48 4.99
C GLU A 114 16.92 -9.04 3.57
N GLU A 115 16.06 -9.97 3.12
CA GLU A 115 16.12 -10.47 1.73
C GLU A 115 15.99 -9.36 0.67
N ILE A 116 15.24 -8.30 0.98
CA ILE A 116 15.01 -7.19 0.03
C ILE A 116 16.11 -6.14 0.10
N THR A 117 16.62 -5.84 1.30
CA THR A 117 17.45 -4.67 1.56
C THR A 117 18.90 -5.00 1.88
N ASP A 118 19.23 -6.26 2.16
CA ASP A 118 20.49 -6.72 2.74
C ASP A 118 20.77 -6.10 4.15
N VAL A 119 19.70 -5.74 4.89
CA VAL A 119 19.78 -5.13 6.24
C VAL A 119 18.91 -5.92 7.21
N ASN A 120 19.50 -6.47 8.27
CA ASN A 120 18.78 -7.19 9.31
C ASN A 120 18.38 -6.26 10.46
N PRO A 121 17.06 -6.05 10.73
CA PRO A 121 16.60 -5.19 11.80
C PRO A 121 16.89 -5.74 13.22
N GLY A 122 17.21 -7.02 13.34
CA GLY A 122 17.59 -7.67 14.60
C GLY A 122 19.07 -7.58 14.94
N GLU A 123 19.90 -7.01 14.07
CA GLU A 123 21.34 -6.86 14.30
C GLU A 123 21.70 -5.50 14.88
N VAL A 124 22.63 -5.51 15.82
CA VAL A 124 23.22 -4.28 16.39
C VAL A 124 24.07 -3.61 15.30
N ALA A 125 23.67 -2.43 14.91
CA ALA A 125 24.37 -1.64 13.90
C ALA A 125 25.39 -0.67 14.49
N ASN A 126 25.12 -0.12 15.69
CA ASN A 126 25.99 0.83 16.35
C ASN A 126 25.81 0.78 17.88
N GLU A 127 26.78 1.31 18.61
CA GLU A 127 26.72 1.51 20.05
C GLU A 127 27.17 2.95 20.38
N ILE A 128 26.29 3.74 20.98
CA ILE A 128 26.57 5.13 21.34
C ILE A 128 26.40 5.26 22.86
N ASN A 129 27.45 5.63 23.56
CA ASN A 129 27.45 5.82 25.02
C ASN A 129 26.97 4.59 25.81
N GLY A 130 27.26 3.36 25.32
CA GLY A 130 26.84 2.11 25.95
C GLY A 130 25.40 1.68 25.62
N VAL A 131 24.68 2.43 24.78
CA VAL A 131 23.36 2.08 24.27
C VAL A 131 23.49 1.46 22.90
N LYS A 132 22.94 0.25 22.73
CA LYS A 132 22.92 -0.46 21.46
C LYS A 132 21.80 0.03 20.57
N TYR A 133 22.13 0.39 19.34
CA TYR A 133 21.18 0.74 18.29
C TYR A 133 21.15 -0.36 17.23
N TYR A 134 19.96 -0.87 16.98
CA TYR A 134 19.72 -1.87 15.93
C TYR A 134 19.47 -1.17 14.60
N ASN A 135 19.51 -1.94 13.50
CA ASN A 135 19.23 -1.40 12.16
C ASN A 135 17.76 -0.98 12.06
N PRO A 136 17.42 0.30 11.93
CA PRO A 136 16.04 0.68 11.71
C PRO A 136 15.60 0.33 10.28
N MET A 137 14.36 -0.16 10.15
CA MET A 137 13.75 -0.38 8.85
C MET A 137 13.38 0.95 8.20
N MET A 138 13.61 1.08 6.90
CA MET A 138 13.08 2.21 6.13
C MET A 138 11.74 1.84 5.55
N ILE A 139 10.70 2.50 5.99
CA ILE A 139 9.33 2.28 5.51
C ILE A 139 8.83 3.50 4.74
N TYR A 140 7.92 3.25 3.83
CA TYR A 140 7.38 4.23 2.91
C TYR A 140 5.86 4.12 2.85
N PRO A 141 5.12 5.22 3.05
CA PRO A 141 3.68 5.20 2.86
C PRO A 141 3.37 4.89 1.39
N ALA A 142 2.53 3.90 1.15
CA ALA A 142 2.15 3.48 -0.19
C ALA A 142 0.63 3.46 -0.35
N ILE A 143 0.16 3.85 -1.54
CA ILE A 143 -1.23 3.68 -1.93
C ILE A 143 -1.50 2.18 -2.00
N HIS A 144 -2.52 1.72 -1.27
CA HIS A 144 -2.84 0.30 -1.17
C HIS A 144 -4.23 -0.05 -1.69
N TYR A 145 -5.19 0.85 -1.57
CA TYR A 145 -6.59 0.62 -1.90
C TYR A 145 -7.22 1.88 -2.46
N THR A 146 -8.03 1.74 -3.50
CA THR A 146 -8.78 2.86 -4.09
C THR A 146 -10.23 2.79 -3.64
N MET A 147 -10.66 3.75 -2.79
CA MET A 147 -12.08 3.91 -2.46
C MET A 147 -12.78 4.58 -3.62
N GLY A 148 -13.98 4.10 -3.94
CA GLY A 148 -14.71 4.51 -5.12
C GLY A 148 -14.57 3.51 -6.26
N GLY A 149 -15.28 3.71 -7.36
CA GLY A 149 -15.26 2.81 -8.50
C GLY A 149 -16.57 2.82 -9.28
N ILE A 150 -16.92 1.69 -9.87
CA ILE A 150 -18.12 1.53 -10.67
C ILE A 150 -19.34 1.60 -9.75
N TRP A 151 -20.29 2.47 -10.11
CA TRP A 151 -21.56 2.53 -9.40
C TRP A 151 -22.34 1.21 -9.56
N VAL A 152 -22.92 0.75 -8.46
CA VAL A 152 -23.80 -0.41 -8.39
C VAL A 152 -25.02 -0.13 -7.49
N ASP A 153 -26.10 -0.81 -7.74
CA ASP A 153 -27.25 -0.84 -6.85
C ASP A 153 -27.04 -1.85 -5.68
N TYR A 154 -28.06 -2.05 -4.87
CA TYR A 154 -28.01 -3.02 -3.75
C TYR A 154 -27.89 -4.48 -4.20
N GLU A 155 -28.21 -4.76 -5.46
CA GLU A 155 -28.06 -6.07 -6.11
C GLU A 155 -26.70 -6.22 -6.82
N LEU A 156 -25.78 -5.28 -6.63
CA LEU A 156 -24.45 -5.21 -7.26
C LEU A 156 -24.48 -5.05 -8.79
N MET A 157 -25.65 -4.68 -9.36
CA MET A 157 -25.78 -4.43 -10.78
C MET A 157 -25.35 -2.98 -11.10
N THR A 158 -24.60 -2.83 -12.17
CA THR A 158 -24.19 -1.51 -12.68
C THR A 158 -25.32 -0.82 -13.45
N SER A 159 -25.08 0.38 -13.94
CA SER A 159 -26.00 1.07 -14.86
C SER A 159 -26.19 0.30 -16.19
N ILE A 160 -25.33 -0.65 -16.50
CA ILE A 160 -25.47 -1.55 -17.65
C ILE A 160 -26.16 -2.81 -17.17
N LYS A 161 -27.38 -3.07 -17.69
CA LYS A 161 -28.18 -4.23 -17.31
C LYS A 161 -27.44 -5.54 -17.61
N GLY A 162 -27.34 -6.43 -16.61
CA GLY A 162 -26.63 -7.70 -16.69
C GLY A 162 -25.12 -7.63 -16.45
N LEU A 163 -24.57 -6.43 -16.16
CA LEU A 163 -23.19 -6.26 -15.73
C LEU A 163 -23.16 -5.98 -14.24
N PHE A 164 -22.41 -6.78 -13.49
CA PHE A 164 -22.25 -6.68 -12.04
C PHE A 164 -20.82 -6.34 -11.69
N ALA A 165 -20.62 -5.59 -10.61
CA ALA A 165 -19.30 -5.27 -10.08
C ALA A 165 -19.23 -5.56 -8.59
N ILE A 166 -18.24 -6.34 -8.16
CA ILE A 166 -18.05 -6.78 -6.77
C ILE A 166 -16.65 -6.40 -6.26
N GLY A 167 -16.54 -6.27 -4.93
CA GLY A 167 -15.26 -5.96 -4.26
C GLY A 167 -14.75 -4.56 -4.60
N GLU A 168 -13.44 -4.41 -4.67
CA GLU A 168 -12.76 -3.11 -4.81
C GLU A 168 -13.12 -2.33 -6.08
N CYS A 169 -13.57 -3.01 -7.14
CA CYS A 169 -13.92 -2.32 -8.40
C CYS A 169 -15.26 -1.59 -8.35
N ASN A 170 -16.15 -1.88 -7.38
CA ASN A 170 -17.36 -1.11 -7.18
C ASN A 170 -17.12 0.11 -6.28
N PHE A 171 -18.06 1.06 -6.25
CA PHE A 171 -17.89 2.32 -5.50
C PHE A 171 -17.82 2.14 -3.97
N SER A 172 -18.23 0.99 -3.47
CA SER A 172 -18.19 0.48 -2.10
C SER A 172 -18.71 1.41 -0.97
N ASP A 173 -18.94 0.84 0.20
CA ASP A 173 -19.48 1.51 1.39
C ASP A 173 -18.39 2.08 2.32
N HIS A 174 -17.14 2.12 1.86
CA HIS A 174 -16.02 2.49 2.73
C HIS A 174 -15.90 3.99 2.99
N GLY A 175 -16.62 4.82 2.26
CA GLY A 175 -16.49 6.26 2.36
C GLY A 175 -15.09 6.75 1.96
N ALA A 176 -14.61 7.77 2.65
CA ALA A 176 -13.30 8.35 2.34
C ALA A 176 -12.11 7.58 2.93
N ASN A 177 -12.33 6.65 3.85
CA ASN A 177 -11.25 5.90 4.50
C ASN A 177 -11.71 4.49 4.89
N ARG A 178 -11.11 3.48 4.26
CA ARG A 178 -11.41 2.08 4.50
C ARG A 178 -10.74 1.57 5.79
N LEU A 179 -11.50 0.87 6.62
CA LEU A 179 -10.98 0.17 7.79
C LEU A 179 -10.11 -1.05 7.40
N GLY A 180 -9.18 -1.42 8.27
CA GLY A 180 -8.37 -2.61 8.11
C GLY A 180 -9.21 -3.88 7.91
N ALA A 181 -8.77 -4.77 7.01
CA ALA A 181 -9.42 -6.04 6.64
C ALA A 181 -10.81 -5.93 5.97
N SER A 182 -11.48 -4.77 5.96
CA SER A 182 -12.84 -4.64 5.42
C SER A 182 -12.92 -4.83 3.90
N ALA A 183 -11.83 -4.64 3.14
CA ALA A 183 -11.82 -4.89 1.69
C ALA A 183 -12.08 -6.36 1.33
N LEU A 184 -11.36 -7.28 1.99
CA LEU A 184 -11.58 -8.72 1.78
C LEU A 184 -12.95 -9.15 2.28
N MET A 185 -13.41 -8.58 3.41
CA MET A 185 -14.73 -8.85 3.96
C MET A 185 -15.83 -8.42 3.00
N GLN A 186 -15.72 -7.24 2.39
CA GLN A 186 -16.64 -6.78 1.35
C GLN A 186 -16.64 -7.73 0.14
N GLY A 187 -15.48 -8.03 -0.45
CA GLY A 187 -15.40 -8.89 -1.62
C GLY A 187 -15.97 -10.29 -1.38
N LEU A 188 -15.77 -10.84 -0.16
CA LEU A 188 -16.37 -12.12 0.24
C LEU A 188 -17.88 -11.99 0.45
N ALA A 189 -18.36 -10.92 1.10
CA ALA A 189 -19.78 -10.68 1.30
C ALA A 189 -20.50 -10.52 -0.04
N ASP A 190 -19.98 -9.68 -0.92
CA ASP A 190 -20.53 -9.48 -2.26
C ASP A 190 -20.58 -10.80 -3.05
N GLY A 191 -19.48 -11.55 -3.06
CA GLY A 191 -19.36 -12.77 -3.85
C GLY A 191 -20.14 -13.98 -3.31
N TYR A 192 -20.22 -14.15 -1.99
CA TYR A 192 -20.85 -15.31 -1.37
C TYR A 192 -22.30 -15.08 -0.95
N PHE A 193 -22.64 -13.88 -0.52
CA PHE A 193 -23.96 -13.63 0.09
C PHE A 193 -24.90 -12.81 -0.80
N VAL A 194 -24.39 -11.94 -1.66
CA VAL A 194 -25.23 -11.10 -2.52
C VAL A 194 -25.31 -11.63 -3.94
N LEU A 195 -24.18 -11.79 -4.61
CA LEU A 195 -24.11 -12.10 -6.03
C LEU A 195 -24.88 -13.39 -6.45
N PRO A 196 -24.85 -14.51 -5.70
CA PRO A 196 -25.61 -15.71 -6.10
C PRO A 196 -27.11 -15.45 -6.20
N TYR A 197 -27.68 -14.69 -5.27
CA TYR A 197 -29.11 -14.33 -5.28
C TYR A 197 -29.42 -13.36 -6.42
N THR A 198 -28.55 -12.37 -6.62
CA THR A 198 -28.65 -11.41 -7.72
C THR A 198 -28.69 -12.10 -9.09
N ILE A 199 -27.75 -13.03 -9.34
CA ILE A 199 -27.70 -13.80 -10.59
C ILE A 199 -28.97 -14.64 -10.75
N GLN A 200 -29.39 -15.33 -9.69
CA GLN A 200 -30.60 -16.14 -9.72
C GLN A 200 -31.84 -15.28 -10.05
N ASN A 201 -32.00 -14.16 -9.38
CA ASN A 201 -33.12 -13.24 -9.61
C ASN A 201 -33.09 -12.68 -11.05
N TYR A 202 -31.90 -12.24 -11.50
CA TYR A 202 -31.73 -11.73 -12.86
C TYR A 202 -32.06 -12.76 -13.93
N LEU A 203 -31.63 -14.01 -13.76
CA LEU A 203 -31.86 -15.10 -14.71
C LEU A 203 -33.27 -15.67 -14.65
N ALA A 204 -33.98 -15.54 -13.52
CA ALA A 204 -35.33 -16.03 -13.36
C ALA A 204 -36.28 -15.49 -14.46
N ASP A 205 -36.18 -14.19 -14.73
CA ASP A 205 -36.95 -13.54 -15.81
C ASP A 205 -36.44 -13.91 -17.20
N GLN A 206 -35.18 -14.29 -17.34
CA GLN A 206 -34.53 -14.64 -18.60
C GLN A 206 -34.79 -16.12 -19.00
N ALA A 207 -35.03 -16.96 -18.00
CA ALA A 207 -35.25 -18.41 -18.25
C ALA A 207 -36.41 -18.71 -19.22
N LEU A 208 -37.35 -17.78 -19.39
CA LEU A 208 -38.49 -17.88 -20.30
C LEU A 208 -38.12 -17.52 -21.76
N TRP A 209 -36.98 -16.93 -22.02
CA TRP A 209 -36.65 -16.39 -23.35
C TRP A 209 -35.89 -17.35 -24.26
N GLY A 210 -35.56 -18.53 -23.76
CA GLY A 210 -34.84 -19.55 -24.52
C GLY A 210 -33.35 -19.22 -24.67
N HIS A 211 -32.66 -20.03 -25.44
CA HIS A 211 -31.23 -19.90 -25.66
C HIS A 211 -30.96 -18.86 -26.77
N LEU A 212 -30.17 -17.84 -26.46
CA LEU A 212 -29.67 -16.90 -27.46
C LEU A 212 -28.59 -17.61 -28.31
N SER A 213 -28.75 -17.61 -29.64
CA SER A 213 -27.72 -18.10 -30.55
C SER A 213 -26.57 -17.10 -30.62
N THR A 214 -25.35 -17.63 -30.61
CA THR A 214 -24.14 -16.81 -30.85
C THR A 214 -23.97 -16.43 -32.31
N ASP A 215 -24.83 -16.97 -33.22
CA ASP A 215 -24.83 -16.64 -34.68
C ASP A 215 -25.58 -15.33 -35.00
N LEU A 216 -26.03 -14.61 -33.95
CA LEU A 216 -26.67 -13.31 -34.15
C LEU A 216 -25.65 -12.27 -34.63
N PRO A 217 -26.08 -11.35 -35.55
CA PRO A 217 -25.19 -10.34 -36.14
C PRO A 217 -24.50 -9.46 -35.09
N GLU A 218 -25.13 -9.25 -33.94
CA GLU A 218 -24.59 -8.45 -32.83
C GLU A 218 -23.31 -9.06 -32.24
N PHE A 219 -23.21 -10.39 -32.18
CA PHE A 219 -21.99 -11.08 -31.74
C PHE A 219 -20.86 -10.91 -32.73
N GLU A 220 -21.16 -11.07 -34.04
CA GLU A 220 -20.19 -10.88 -35.13
C GLU A 220 -19.66 -9.43 -35.16
N GLU A 221 -20.56 -8.46 -35.00
CA GLU A 221 -20.17 -7.04 -34.92
C GLU A 221 -19.25 -6.76 -33.71
N ALA A 222 -19.59 -7.31 -32.53
CA ALA A 222 -18.79 -7.17 -31.33
C ALA A 222 -17.39 -7.79 -31.49
N GLU A 223 -17.32 -9.00 -32.11
CA GLU A 223 -16.05 -9.68 -32.41
C GLU A 223 -15.16 -8.84 -33.34
N LYS A 224 -15.72 -8.33 -34.44
CA LYS A 224 -15.02 -7.48 -35.40
C LYS A 224 -14.50 -6.21 -34.73
N LYS A 225 -15.28 -5.59 -33.84
CA LYS A 225 -14.87 -4.38 -33.12
C LYS A 225 -13.70 -4.66 -32.18
N VAL A 226 -13.76 -5.76 -31.43
CA VAL A 226 -12.68 -6.15 -30.52
C VAL A 226 -11.42 -6.51 -31.31
N ALA A 227 -11.54 -7.29 -32.37
CA ALA A 227 -10.41 -7.67 -33.23
C ALA A 227 -9.72 -6.44 -33.83
N ALA A 228 -10.49 -5.49 -34.35
CA ALA A 228 -9.96 -4.23 -34.90
C ALA A 228 -9.21 -3.40 -33.84
N GLU A 229 -9.72 -3.34 -32.61
CA GLU A 229 -9.03 -2.64 -31.52
C GLU A 229 -7.74 -3.36 -31.08
N MET A 230 -7.75 -4.68 -31.02
CA MET A 230 -6.54 -5.48 -30.76
C MET A 230 -5.48 -5.26 -31.84
N ASP A 231 -5.87 -5.28 -33.10
CA ASP A 231 -4.95 -5.01 -34.22
C ASP A 231 -4.39 -3.60 -34.15
N ARG A 232 -5.22 -2.62 -33.82
CA ARG A 232 -4.77 -1.23 -33.59
C ARG A 232 -3.71 -1.17 -32.51
N LEU A 233 -3.94 -1.81 -31.36
CA LEU A 233 -3.01 -1.81 -30.22
C LEU A 233 -1.70 -2.52 -30.56
N LEU A 234 -1.75 -3.67 -31.20
CA LEU A 234 -0.56 -4.45 -31.61
C LEU A 234 0.30 -3.70 -32.64
N ASN A 235 -0.31 -2.86 -33.47
CA ASN A 235 0.37 -2.08 -34.49
C ASN A 235 0.93 -0.74 -34.01
N ILE A 236 0.73 -0.38 -32.74
CA ILE A 236 1.34 0.85 -32.16
C ILE A 236 2.84 0.73 -32.18
N LYS A 237 3.51 1.67 -32.86
CA LYS A 237 4.99 1.77 -32.91
C LYS A 237 5.49 2.74 -31.85
N GLY A 238 5.12 2.51 -30.59
CA GLY A 238 5.53 3.33 -29.46
C GLY A 238 7.05 3.26 -29.21
N LYS A 239 7.63 4.38 -28.77
CA LYS A 239 9.06 4.46 -28.41
C LYS A 239 9.28 4.32 -26.90
N ARG A 240 8.22 4.42 -26.11
CA ARG A 240 8.27 4.33 -24.64
C ARG A 240 7.84 2.95 -24.18
N SER A 241 8.56 2.43 -23.18
CA SER A 241 8.14 1.16 -22.55
C SER A 241 6.92 1.35 -21.66
N VAL A 242 6.14 0.29 -21.47
CA VAL A 242 5.00 0.27 -20.53
C VAL A 242 5.46 0.67 -19.12
N ASP A 243 6.63 0.14 -18.68
CA ASP A 243 7.23 0.46 -17.37
C ASP A 243 7.50 1.96 -17.19
N SER A 244 8.01 2.64 -18.23
CA SER A 244 8.28 4.09 -18.16
C SER A 244 7.00 4.90 -18.05
N ILE A 245 5.94 4.51 -18.75
CA ILE A 245 4.62 5.18 -18.69
C ILE A 245 3.97 4.92 -17.33
N HIS A 246 4.03 3.69 -16.85
CA HIS A 246 3.48 3.30 -15.55
C HIS A 246 4.13 4.07 -14.40
N LYS A 247 5.47 4.18 -14.42
CA LYS A 247 6.21 4.95 -13.41
C LYS A 247 5.88 6.44 -13.43
N GLU A 248 5.78 7.03 -14.61
CA GLU A 248 5.39 8.45 -14.75
C GLU A 248 3.97 8.68 -14.23
N LEU A 249 3.02 7.83 -14.60
CA LEU A 249 1.67 7.89 -14.05
C LEU A 249 1.67 7.73 -12.54
N GLY A 250 2.45 6.79 -12.01
CA GLY A 250 2.60 6.60 -10.58
C GLY A 250 3.11 7.84 -9.84
N HIS A 251 4.07 8.56 -10.42
CA HIS A 251 4.53 9.83 -9.85
C HIS A 251 3.44 10.91 -9.86
N ILE A 252 2.72 11.07 -10.97
CA ILE A 252 1.61 12.03 -11.07
C ILE A 252 0.53 11.70 -10.02
N MET A 253 0.16 10.44 -9.90
CA MET A 253 -0.83 9.99 -8.92
C MET A 253 -0.37 10.22 -7.49
N TRP A 254 0.91 9.96 -7.21
CA TRP A 254 1.49 10.18 -5.89
C TRP A 254 1.46 11.66 -5.49
N GLU A 255 1.90 12.55 -6.38
CA GLU A 255 2.00 13.98 -6.09
C GLU A 255 0.63 14.69 -5.99
N HIS A 256 -0.35 14.25 -6.80
CA HIS A 256 -1.59 15.02 -6.97
C HIS A 256 -2.84 14.32 -6.41
N VAL A 257 -2.82 13.03 -6.17
CA VAL A 257 -4.02 12.25 -5.81
C VAL A 257 -3.83 11.39 -4.57
N GLY A 258 -2.65 10.83 -4.37
CA GLY A 258 -2.44 9.73 -3.43
C GLY A 258 -2.67 10.06 -1.96
N MET A 259 -2.31 11.25 -1.49
CA MET A 259 -2.44 11.69 -0.10
C MET A 259 -2.58 13.21 -0.01
N GLY A 260 -3.32 13.78 -0.92
CA GLY A 260 -3.61 15.23 -0.97
C GLY A 260 -4.45 15.72 0.18
#